data_b57ea61fd2e00cc42d855e7c7cc2bcd8
#
_entry.id   b57ea61fd2e00cc42d855e7c7cc2bcd8
#
_cell.length_a   1.000
_cell.length_b   1.000
_cell.length_c   1.000
_cell.angle_alpha   90.00
_cell.angle_beta   90.00
_cell.angle_gamma   90.00
#
_symmetry.space_group_name_H-M   'P 1'
#
loop_
_entity.id
_entity.type
_entity.pdbx_description
1 polymer ?
#
loop_
_entity_poly.entity_id
_entity_poly.type
_entity_poly.pdbx_seq_one_letter_code
_entity_poly.pdbx_strand_id
1 'polypeptide(L)'
;MSDFFKIEYKDGLMRVGKIITDNGVLETPNFIPVATLGSIKALDSVSVLNLGIQAIFCNTYHLHLQPGEDIIYHLGGLHKFMNYKGVILTDSGGFQAFSLGQALIDKVGKIANIFPNSSKRNIDLHILSNNKEKLALMNEDGIVFKSHLDGKIFKLTPENSIEIQLKLGSDILLTLDECTSPLASYEYTKESTFRSFYWTERSFKYFVQNNDNYKEYRRFLYGIVQGGYYYDLRKWSLEKILSLNFDGYAIGGSLGKSKEDLYEILNWLSFPDNKPRHLLGIGTINEIFIAIEHGIDTFDCIIPTRYARTGTVFVKYEDNYKNNFTLDITASIYKGKDIKKYDLPIDENCSCYTCRNYSVAYLNHLFNANEISAMTLLTIHNLYFYNELLKKIRLSIINKSYERFKKDFFN
;
A
#
# COMPACT_ATOMS: atom_id res chain seq x y z
N MET A 1 1.26 -11.65 26.98
CA MET A 1 1.20 -11.69 25.49
C MET A 1 0.66 -10.34 25.05
N SER A 2 1.26 -9.69 24.06
CA SER A 2 0.76 -8.37 23.63
C SER A 2 -0.63 -8.57 22.98
N ASP A 3 -1.63 -7.83 23.42
CA ASP A 3 -2.99 -7.85 22.85
C ASP A 3 -3.02 -7.20 21.44
N PHE A 4 -1.85 -6.99 20.82
CA PHE A 4 -1.71 -6.28 19.54
C PHE A 4 -2.24 -7.10 18.36
N PHE A 5 -1.95 -8.39 18.29
CA PHE A 5 -2.38 -9.26 17.21
C PHE A 5 -3.00 -10.54 17.74
N LYS A 6 -4.21 -10.86 17.25
CA LYS A 6 -4.94 -12.06 17.62
C LYS A 6 -5.43 -12.80 16.38
N ILE A 7 -5.03 -14.06 16.21
CA ILE A 7 -5.60 -14.96 15.20
C ILE A 7 -6.89 -15.55 15.79
N GLU A 8 -7.97 -15.47 15.03
CA GLU A 8 -9.30 -16.05 15.37
C GLU A 8 -9.57 -17.34 14.61
N TYR A 9 -9.09 -17.44 13.35
CA TYR A 9 -9.22 -18.62 12.50
C TYR A 9 -7.96 -18.86 11.69
N LYS A 10 -7.70 -20.13 11.39
CA LYS A 10 -6.59 -20.56 10.54
C LYS A 10 -7.01 -21.72 9.66
N ASP A 11 -6.66 -21.67 8.36
CA ASP A 11 -6.82 -22.74 7.39
C ASP A 11 -5.55 -22.82 6.53
N GLY A 12 -4.72 -23.83 6.78
CA GLY A 12 -3.37 -23.91 6.23
C GLY A 12 -2.52 -22.70 6.69
N LEU A 13 -1.99 -21.94 5.75
CA LEU A 13 -1.28 -20.69 6.03
C LEU A 13 -2.24 -19.50 6.13
N MET A 14 -3.42 -19.57 5.54
CA MET A 14 -4.44 -18.51 5.61
C MET A 14 -4.90 -18.32 7.05
N ARG A 15 -5.07 -17.07 7.45
CA ARG A 15 -5.48 -16.73 8.80
C ARG A 15 -6.41 -15.52 8.82
N VAL A 16 -7.41 -15.59 9.70
CA VAL A 16 -8.31 -14.47 10.00
C VAL A 16 -8.05 -14.03 11.43
N GLY A 17 -7.91 -12.75 11.65
CA GLY A 17 -7.58 -12.21 12.95
C GLY A 17 -7.83 -10.72 13.06
N LYS A 18 -7.21 -10.11 14.07
CA LYS A 18 -7.34 -8.69 14.38
C LYS A 18 -6.00 -8.10 14.80
N ILE A 19 -5.69 -6.93 14.26
CA ILE A 19 -4.67 -6.03 14.78
C ILE A 19 -5.40 -5.01 15.65
N ILE A 20 -4.97 -4.86 16.91
CA ILE A 20 -5.65 -4.05 17.91
C ILE A 20 -4.72 -2.94 18.34
N THR A 21 -5.11 -1.68 18.07
CA THR A 21 -4.41 -0.47 18.52
C THR A 21 -5.33 0.33 19.44
N ASP A 22 -4.79 1.35 20.11
CA ASP A 22 -5.59 2.22 20.96
C ASP A 22 -6.54 3.12 20.14
N ASN A 23 -6.27 3.30 18.84
CA ASN A 23 -7.08 4.12 17.92
C ASN A 23 -8.07 3.32 17.06
N GLY A 24 -8.01 1.99 17.09
CA GLY A 24 -8.94 1.15 16.31
C GLY A 24 -8.54 -0.31 16.21
N VAL A 25 -9.42 -1.07 15.59
CA VAL A 25 -9.23 -2.51 15.29
C VAL A 25 -9.25 -2.71 13.79
N LEU A 26 -8.26 -3.42 13.29
CA LEU A 26 -8.15 -3.82 11.89
C LEU A 26 -8.35 -5.33 11.78
N GLU A 27 -9.45 -5.73 11.18
CA GLU A 27 -9.70 -7.14 10.82
C GLU A 27 -8.75 -7.57 9.71
N THR A 28 -8.21 -8.78 9.80
CA THR A 28 -7.28 -9.34 8.81
C THR A 28 -7.81 -10.64 8.19
N PRO A 29 -7.47 -10.97 6.95
CA PRO A 29 -6.70 -10.15 6.00
C PRO A 29 -7.47 -8.88 5.56
N ASN A 30 -6.74 -7.78 5.30
CA ASN A 30 -7.34 -6.52 4.88
C ASN A 30 -6.43 -5.72 3.93
N PHE A 31 -7.09 -4.89 3.10
CA PHE A 31 -6.43 -3.93 2.23
C PHE A 31 -6.37 -2.55 2.90
N ILE A 32 -5.21 -1.91 2.84
CA ILE A 32 -4.97 -0.60 3.46
C ILE A 32 -4.77 0.44 2.34
N PRO A 33 -5.74 1.32 2.08
CA PRO A 33 -5.59 2.36 1.06
C PRO A 33 -4.57 3.41 1.47
N VAL A 34 -3.83 3.91 0.46
CA VAL A 34 -2.75 4.88 0.67
C VAL A 34 -3.29 6.30 0.74
N ALA A 35 -2.97 6.99 1.83
CA ALA A 35 -3.28 8.38 2.15
C ALA A 35 -1.98 9.23 2.15
N THR A 36 -1.36 9.41 0.99
CA THR A 36 -0.01 9.95 0.81
C THR A 36 0.29 11.23 1.62
N LEU A 37 -0.62 12.19 1.61
CA LEU A 37 -0.51 13.47 2.33
C LEU A 37 -1.55 13.57 3.47
N GLY A 38 -1.78 12.46 4.18
CA GLY A 38 -2.82 12.40 5.20
C GLY A 38 -4.23 12.44 4.61
N SER A 39 -4.39 12.11 3.32
CA SER A 39 -5.70 12.07 2.65
C SER A 39 -5.68 11.00 1.57
N ILE A 40 -6.70 10.17 1.54
CA ILE A 40 -6.97 9.32 0.39
C ILE A 40 -7.42 10.24 -0.76
N LYS A 41 -6.74 10.11 -1.90
CA LYS A 41 -7.02 10.98 -3.05
C LYS A 41 -8.50 10.97 -3.42
N ALA A 42 -9.10 12.17 -3.52
CA ALA A 42 -10.49 12.44 -3.83
C ALA A 42 -11.53 12.06 -2.74
N LEU A 43 -11.10 11.75 -1.50
CA LEU A 43 -12.00 11.47 -0.38
C LEU A 43 -11.58 12.24 0.87
N ASP A 44 -12.58 12.70 1.63
CA ASP A 44 -12.42 13.16 3.00
C ASP A 44 -12.44 12.00 4.00
N SER A 45 -12.00 12.25 5.23
CA SER A 45 -11.88 11.21 6.26
C SER A 45 -13.22 10.62 6.70
N VAL A 46 -14.32 11.39 6.63
CA VAL A 46 -15.66 10.92 7.01
C VAL A 46 -16.16 9.93 5.95
N SER A 47 -15.96 10.26 4.67
CA SER A 47 -16.28 9.36 3.56
C SER A 47 -15.50 8.04 3.64
N VAL A 48 -14.23 8.10 4.04
CA VAL A 48 -13.38 6.91 4.25
C VAL A 48 -13.94 6.01 5.36
N LEU A 49 -14.32 6.60 6.50
CA LEU A 49 -14.94 5.85 7.61
C LEU A 49 -16.30 5.25 7.23
N ASN A 50 -17.13 5.97 6.49
CA ASN A 50 -18.43 5.50 6.00
C ASN A 50 -18.31 4.32 5.02
N LEU A 51 -17.18 4.17 4.35
CA LEU A 51 -16.86 3.00 3.53
C LEU A 51 -16.44 1.77 4.37
N GLY A 52 -16.29 1.92 5.70
CA GLY A 52 -15.83 0.85 6.58
C GLY A 52 -14.32 0.59 6.47
N ILE A 53 -13.55 1.55 5.98
CA ILE A 53 -12.08 1.47 5.92
C ILE A 53 -11.53 1.59 7.33
N GLN A 54 -10.91 0.53 7.82
CA GLN A 54 -10.43 0.40 9.20
C GLN A 54 -9.00 0.92 9.40
N ALA A 55 -8.22 1.00 8.31
CA ALA A 55 -6.85 1.48 8.36
C ALA A 55 -6.48 2.27 7.10
N ILE A 56 -5.52 3.20 7.23
CA ILE A 56 -4.93 3.94 6.12
C ILE A 56 -3.40 3.93 6.22
N PHE A 57 -2.73 4.06 5.07
CA PHE A 57 -1.28 4.07 4.96
C PHE A 57 -0.80 5.46 4.56
N CYS A 58 -0.16 6.20 5.48
CA CYS A 58 0.34 7.55 5.25
C CYS A 58 1.83 7.53 4.87
N ASN A 59 2.27 8.56 4.14
CA ASN A 59 3.63 8.59 3.63
C ASN A 59 4.51 9.59 4.39
N THR A 60 5.54 9.07 5.06
CA THR A 60 6.45 9.83 5.90
C THR A 60 7.20 10.92 5.13
N TYR A 61 7.77 10.60 3.96
CA TYR A 61 8.51 11.57 3.15
C TYR A 61 7.65 12.77 2.74
N HIS A 62 6.45 12.51 2.24
CA HIS A 62 5.59 13.59 1.78
C HIS A 62 5.07 14.46 2.92
N LEU A 63 4.73 13.86 4.07
CA LEU A 63 4.26 14.58 5.23
C LEU A 63 5.38 15.37 5.93
N HIS A 64 6.62 14.87 5.89
CA HIS A 64 7.80 15.61 6.34
C HIS A 64 8.03 16.87 5.50
N LEU A 65 7.92 16.76 4.17
CA LEU A 65 8.08 17.93 3.29
C LEU A 65 6.92 18.93 3.43
N GLN A 66 5.70 18.43 3.64
CA GLN A 66 4.51 19.28 3.71
C GLN A 66 3.37 18.57 4.48
N PRO A 67 2.87 19.13 5.59
CA PRO A 67 3.24 20.44 6.16
C PRO A 67 4.46 20.40 7.10
N GLY A 68 5.05 19.23 7.35
CA GLY A 68 6.08 18.95 8.32
C GLY A 68 5.52 18.27 9.58
N GLU A 69 6.28 17.33 10.12
CA GLU A 69 5.88 16.53 11.29
C GLU A 69 5.68 17.36 12.56
N ASP A 70 6.44 18.43 12.72
CA ASP A 70 6.30 19.30 13.90
C ASP A 70 4.94 20.01 13.95
N ILE A 71 4.42 20.46 12.79
CA ILE A 71 3.07 21.04 12.71
C ILE A 71 2.03 20.00 13.07
N ILE A 72 2.14 18.79 12.50
CA ILE A 72 1.21 17.69 12.76
C ILE A 72 1.25 17.28 14.23
N TYR A 73 2.44 17.21 14.81
CA TYR A 73 2.64 16.88 16.22
C TYR A 73 1.95 17.90 17.14
N HIS A 74 2.17 19.20 16.92
CA HIS A 74 1.53 20.26 17.69
C HIS A 74 0.00 20.29 17.57
N LEU A 75 -0.55 19.76 16.47
CA LEU A 75 -1.99 19.62 16.25
C LEU A 75 -2.54 18.29 16.81
N GLY A 76 -1.71 17.48 17.50
CA GLY A 76 -2.09 16.25 18.17
C GLY A 76 -2.04 15.00 17.28
N GLY A 77 -1.11 14.98 16.33
CA GLY A 77 -0.86 13.86 15.43
C GLY A 77 -1.85 13.72 14.29
N LEU A 78 -1.58 12.76 13.37
CA LEU A 78 -2.37 12.53 12.15
C LEU A 78 -3.85 12.26 12.44
N HIS A 79 -4.18 11.53 13.50
CA HIS A 79 -5.57 11.24 13.86
C HIS A 79 -6.41 12.50 14.04
N LYS A 80 -5.90 13.47 14.79
CA LYS A 80 -6.59 14.76 15.00
C LYS A 80 -6.48 15.66 13.78
N PHE A 81 -5.30 15.72 13.16
CA PHE A 81 -5.04 16.53 11.98
C PHE A 81 -5.97 16.20 10.83
N MET A 82 -6.24 14.91 10.59
CA MET A 82 -7.12 14.42 9.51
C MET A 82 -8.57 14.19 9.99
N ASN A 83 -8.86 14.27 11.28
CA ASN A 83 -10.12 13.79 11.87
C ASN A 83 -10.42 12.34 11.48
N TYR A 84 -9.43 11.46 11.55
CA TYR A 84 -9.57 10.04 11.21
C TYR A 84 -9.56 9.16 12.46
N LYS A 85 -10.58 8.28 12.57
CA LYS A 85 -10.75 7.33 13.67
C LYS A 85 -10.56 5.91 13.13
N GLY A 86 -9.34 5.44 13.10
CA GLY A 86 -8.96 4.10 12.63
C GLY A 86 -7.45 3.95 12.72
N VAL A 87 -6.94 2.80 12.34
CA VAL A 87 -5.51 2.49 12.43
C VAL A 87 -4.73 3.26 11.36
N ILE A 88 -3.65 3.93 11.76
CA ILE A 88 -2.75 4.63 10.83
C ILE A 88 -1.40 3.90 10.79
N LEU A 89 -1.00 3.49 9.61
CA LEU A 89 0.35 3.03 9.31
C LEU A 89 1.12 4.16 8.62
N THR A 90 2.43 4.24 8.87
CA THR A 90 3.33 5.09 8.09
C THR A 90 4.44 4.26 7.48
N ASP A 91 4.84 4.60 6.24
CA ASP A 91 6.07 4.06 5.66
C ASP A 91 7.31 4.71 6.28
N SER A 92 8.47 4.17 5.94
CA SER A 92 9.76 4.71 6.43
C SER A 92 10.22 5.96 5.67
N GLY A 93 9.63 6.27 4.52
CA GLY A 93 10.14 7.26 3.56
C GLY A 93 11.20 6.72 2.59
N GLY A 94 11.72 5.50 2.81
CA GLY A 94 12.78 4.90 1.97
C GLY A 94 12.35 4.58 0.54
N PHE A 95 11.10 4.15 0.34
CA PHE A 95 10.58 3.84 -0.98
C PHE A 95 10.62 5.04 -1.94
N GLN A 96 10.54 6.27 -1.45
CA GLN A 96 10.58 7.47 -2.29
C GLN A 96 11.96 7.66 -2.94
N ALA A 97 13.03 7.20 -2.30
CA ALA A 97 14.35 7.19 -2.92
C ALA A 97 14.39 6.33 -4.18
N PHE A 98 13.76 5.15 -4.12
CA PHE A 98 13.59 4.28 -5.28
C PHE A 98 12.65 4.91 -6.32
N SER A 99 11.47 5.37 -5.92
CA SER A 99 10.42 5.83 -6.83
C SER A 99 10.77 7.15 -7.54
N LEU A 100 11.48 8.07 -6.87
CA LEU A 100 11.92 9.35 -7.42
C LEU A 100 13.29 9.26 -8.12
N GLY A 101 13.99 8.15 -7.97
CA GLY A 101 15.30 7.90 -8.54
C GLY A 101 15.29 6.73 -9.54
N GLN A 102 15.64 5.55 -9.09
CA GLN A 102 15.91 4.38 -9.93
C GLN A 102 14.70 3.89 -10.72
N ALA A 103 13.50 3.91 -10.14
CA ALA A 103 12.28 3.45 -10.81
C ALA A 103 11.94 4.28 -12.06
N LEU A 104 12.24 5.58 -12.05
CA LEU A 104 12.05 6.45 -13.21
C LEU A 104 13.07 6.14 -14.32
N ILE A 105 14.31 5.81 -13.93
CA ILE A 105 15.37 5.44 -14.89
C ILE A 105 15.06 4.10 -15.55
N ASP A 106 14.70 3.10 -14.73
CA ASP A 106 14.45 1.73 -15.19
C ASP A 106 13.05 1.54 -15.80
N LYS A 107 12.13 2.50 -15.59
CA LYS A 107 10.71 2.44 -16.00
C LYS A 107 9.99 1.20 -15.46
N VAL A 108 10.31 0.79 -14.25
CA VAL A 108 9.77 -0.41 -13.59
C VAL A 108 9.08 -0.08 -12.25
N GLY A 109 8.16 -0.96 -11.83
CA GLY A 109 7.59 -0.96 -10.49
C GLY A 109 8.27 -1.95 -9.54
N LYS A 110 7.62 -2.28 -8.43
CA LYS A 110 8.09 -3.34 -7.52
C LYS A 110 8.09 -4.73 -8.17
N ILE A 111 7.19 -4.96 -9.12
CA ILE A 111 7.21 -6.10 -10.05
C ILE A 111 7.37 -5.52 -11.45
N ALA A 112 8.38 -5.94 -12.19
CA ALA A 112 8.86 -5.26 -13.40
C ALA A 112 7.78 -5.03 -14.48
N ASN A 113 6.81 -5.91 -14.61
CA ASN A 113 5.80 -5.89 -15.66
C ASN A 113 4.43 -5.39 -15.20
N ILE A 114 4.27 -4.92 -13.97
CA ILE A 114 3.00 -4.45 -13.42
C ILE A 114 2.98 -2.92 -13.32
N PHE A 115 3.22 -2.24 -14.43
CA PHE A 115 2.60 -0.95 -14.70
C PHE A 115 1.48 -1.19 -15.72
N PRO A 116 0.19 -1.06 -15.34
CA PRO A 116 -0.85 -1.02 -16.34
C PRO A 116 -0.56 0.17 -17.25
N ASN A 117 -0.65 -0.07 -18.55
CA ASN A 117 -0.42 0.88 -19.62
C ASN A 117 -0.69 2.32 -19.18
N SER A 118 0.35 3.08 -18.90
CA SER A 118 0.30 4.53 -18.78
C SER A 118 0.26 5.12 -20.19
N SER A 119 -0.74 4.67 -20.98
CA SER A 119 -1.02 5.29 -22.25
C SER A 119 -1.68 6.64 -21.99
N LYS A 120 -0.97 7.70 -22.38
CA LYS A 120 -1.48 9.05 -22.65
C LYS A 120 -1.67 10.00 -21.46
N ARG A 121 -0.63 10.30 -20.71
CA ARG A 121 -0.24 11.69 -20.48
C ARG A 121 1.26 11.77 -20.69
N ASN A 122 1.69 12.41 -21.78
CA ASN A 122 3.05 12.86 -21.96
C ASN A 122 3.36 13.86 -20.84
N ILE A 123 3.84 13.37 -19.70
CA ILE A 123 4.79 14.16 -18.92
C ILE A 123 6.02 14.14 -19.83
N ASP A 124 6.43 15.28 -20.32
CA ASP A 124 7.61 15.43 -21.15
C ASP A 124 8.85 14.87 -20.41
N LEU A 125 9.06 13.57 -20.53
CA LEU A 125 10.24 12.85 -20.06
C LEU A 125 11.52 13.35 -20.76
N HIS A 126 11.39 14.12 -21.85
CA HIS A 126 12.50 14.79 -22.51
C HIS A 126 13.15 15.89 -21.66
N ILE A 127 12.43 16.48 -20.69
CA ILE A 127 13.01 17.50 -19.79
C ILE A 127 13.85 16.83 -18.69
N LEU A 128 13.51 15.58 -18.29
CA LEU A 128 14.25 14.85 -17.26
C LEU A 128 15.42 14.02 -17.80
N SER A 129 15.46 13.74 -19.11
CA SER A 129 16.50 12.90 -19.73
C SER A 129 17.83 13.63 -19.95
N ASN A 130 17.85 14.93 -19.92
CA ASN A 130 19.07 15.74 -20.18
C ASN A 130 19.77 16.27 -18.92
N ASN A 131 19.17 16.15 -17.72
CA ASN A 131 19.85 16.47 -16.46
C ASN A 131 19.79 15.26 -15.53
N LYS A 132 20.85 14.45 -15.53
CA LYS A 132 21.05 13.28 -14.66
C LYS A 132 21.37 13.67 -13.20
N GLU A 133 20.67 14.61 -12.60
CA GLU A 133 20.75 14.80 -11.16
C GLU A 133 19.90 13.74 -10.49
N LYS A 134 20.54 12.78 -9.81
CA LYS A 134 19.85 11.82 -8.94
C LYS A 134 19.14 12.60 -7.83
N LEU A 135 17.83 12.51 -7.77
CA LEU A 135 17.02 13.17 -6.73
C LEU A 135 17.16 12.49 -5.35
N ALA A 136 17.81 11.32 -5.28
CA ALA A 136 18.12 10.63 -4.03
C ALA A 136 19.45 9.89 -4.14
N LEU A 137 20.26 9.98 -3.08
CA LEU A 137 21.53 9.25 -2.91
C LEU A 137 21.47 8.46 -1.62
N MET A 138 21.89 7.19 -1.66
CA MET A 138 21.93 6.30 -0.52
C MET A 138 23.37 6.07 -0.07
N ASN A 139 23.60 6.04 1.24
CA ASN A 139 24.85 5.68 1.87
C ASN A 139 24.59 4.98 3.21
N GLU A 140 25.64 4.56 3.92
CA GLU A 140 25.51 3.83 5.19
C GLU A 140 24.74 4.62 6.26
N ASP A 141 24.78 5.93 6.23
CA ASP A 141 24.11 6.79 7.21
C ASP A 141 22.61 6.97 6.95
N GLY A 142 22.15 6.79 5.72
CA GLY A 142 20.77 7.01 5.32
C GLY A 142 20.62 7.48 3.87
N ILE A 143 19.55 8.20 3.60
CA ILE A 143 19.17 8.67 2.26
C ILE A 143 19.25 10.20 2.23
N VAL A 144 19.95 10.74 1.23
CA VAL A 144 19.97 12.17 0.95
C VAL A 144 18.99 12.45 -0.18
N PHE A 145 17.99 13.27 0.08
CA PHE A 145 16.98 13.69 -0.89
C PHE A 145 17.17 15.14 -1.31
N LYS A 146 16.84 15.41 -2.58
CA LYS A 146 16.56 16.76 -3.06
C LYS A 146 15.03 16.91 -3.14
N SER A 147 14.49 17.83 -2.34
CA SER A 147 13.04 18.09 -2.30
C SER A 147 12.53 18.52 -3.68
N HIS A 148 11.47 17.89 -4.13
CA HIS A 148 10.79 18.26 -5.38
C HIS A 148 9.92 19.51 -5.26
N LEU A 149 9.69 20.01 -4.03
CA LEU A 149 8.89 21.21 -3.79
C LEU A 149 9.72 22.48 -3.87
N ASP A 150 10.89 22.50 -3.22
CA ASP A 150 11.72 23.71 -3.07
C ASP A 150 13.21 23.49 -3.39
N GLY A 151 13.58 22.28 -3.80
CA GLY A 151 14.95 21.92 -4.16
C GLY A 151 15.93 21.78 -2.99
N LYS A 152 15.47 21.96 -1.74
CA LYS A 152 16.33 21.78 -0.56
C LYS A 152 16.79 20.36 -0.41
N ILE A 153 18.00 20.18 0.10
CA ILE A 153 18.59 18.88 0.42
C ILE A 153 18.30 18.58 1.88
N PHE A 154 17.77 17.39 2.14
CA PHE A 154 17.64 16.85 3.50
C PHE A 154 18.12 15.40 3.56
N LYS A 155 18.51 14.98 4.76
CA LYS A 155 19.00 13.63 5.02
C LYS A 155 17.99 12.88 5.89
N LEU A 156 17.53 11.74 5.40
CA LEU A 156 16.68 10.82 6.12
C LEU A 156 17.54 9.67 6.66
N THR A 157 17.84 9.73 7.95
CA THR A 157 18.52 8.63 8.66
C THR A 157 17.49 7.67 9.26
N PRO A 158 17.89 6.46 9.67
CA PRO A 158 17.00 5.54 10.40
C PRO A 158 16.35 6.17 11.64
N GLU A 159 17.12 6.93 12.39
CA GLU A 159 16.65 7.64 13.58
C GLU A 159 15.62 8.72 13.23
N ASN A 160 15.95 9.56 12.24
CA ASN A 160 15.04 10.64 11.80
C ASN A 160 13.74 10.07 11.22
N SER A 161 13.81 8.96 10.48
CA SER A 161 12.62 8.30 9.95
C SER A 161 11.67 7.88 11.07
N ILE A 162 12.18 7.26 12.12
CA ILE A 162 11.36 6.87 13.28
C ILE A 162 10.87 8.10 14.05
N GLU A 163 11.71 9.12 14.26
CA GLU A 163 11.31 10.35 14.94
C GLU A 163 10.13 11.03 14.21
N ILE A 164 10.23 11.17 12.87
CA ILE A 164 9.16 11.74 12.06
C ILE A 164 7.87 10.94 12.25
N GLN A 165 7.92 9.60 12.14
CA GLN A 165 6.75 8.74 12.30
C GLN A 165 6.15 8.84 13.72
N LEU A 166 6.97 8.94 14.77
CA LEU A 166 6.52 9.17 16.15
C LEU A 166 5.80 10.52 16.28
N LYS A 167 6.35 11.59 15.72
CA LYS A 167 5.72 12.93 15.70
C LYS A 167 4.45 12.96 14.86
N LEU A 168 4.41 12.23 13.74
CA LEU A 168 3.19 12.06 12.95
C LEU A 168 2.09 11.36 13.77
N GLY A 169 2.46 10.58 14.78
CA GLY A 169 1.51 9.89 15.64
C GLY A 169 0.83 8.71 14.96
N SER A 170 1.57 7.89 14.20
CA SER A 170 1.05 6.66 13.63
C SER A 170 0.96 5.54 14.67
N ASP A 171 0.02 4.61 14.49
CA ASP A 171 -0.12 3.42 15.33
C ASP A 171 0.96 2.40 15.03
N ILE A 172 1.28 2.22 13.74
CA ILE A 172 2.24 1.23 13.25
C ILE A 172 3.28 1.94 12.39
N LEU A 173 4.53 1.84 12.82
CA LEU A 173 5.69 2.42 12.17
C LEU A 173 6.47 1.32 11.41
N LEU A 174 7.18 1.71 10.36
CA LEU A 174 8.07 0.83 9.62
C LEU A 174 9.52 1.30 9.72
N THR A 175 10.46 0.35 9.80
CA THR A 175 11.89 0.65 9.81
C THR A 175 12.35 1.19 8.47
N LEU A 176 13.40 2.03 8.45
CA LEU A 176 13.97 2.52 7.19
C LEU A 176 14.58 1.37 6.40
N ASP A 177 14.27 1.33 5.11
CA ASP A 177 14.72 0.31 4.18
C ASP A 177 15.11 0.90 2.82
N GLU A 178 15.90 0.17 2.08
CA GLU A 178 16.22 0.47 0.69
C GLU A 178 15.52 -0.51 -0.25
N CYS A 179 14.53 -0.01 -1.00
CA CYS A 179 13.86 -0.77 -2.04
C CYS A 179 14.74 -0.78 -3.31
N THR A 180 15.14 -1.97 -3.76
CA THR A 180 15.90 -2.14 -5.00
C THR A 180 15.00 -2.32 -6.22
N SER A 181 15.54 -1.98 -7.40
CA SER A 181 14.90 -2.30 -8.68
C SER A 181 14.85 -3.82 -8.90
N PRO A 182 13.78 -4.37 -9.53
CA PRO A 182 13.76 -5.76 -9.96
C PRO A 182 14.83 -6.09 -11.01
N LEU A 183 15.49 -5.09 -11.57
CA LEU A 183 16.60 -5.22 -12.52
C LEU A 183 17.98 -5.09 -11.87
N ALA A 184 18.03 -4.88 -10.54
CA ALA A 184 19.29 -4.73 -9.82
C ALA A 184 20.12 -6.04 -9.84
N SER A 185 21.45 -5.89 -9.90
CA SER A 185 22.36 -7.04 -9.82
C SER A 185 22.30 -7.70 -8.45
N TYR A 186 22.79 -8.93 -8.37
CA TYR A 186 22.91 -9.64 -7.10
C TYR A 186 23.80 -8.87 -6.10
N GLU A 187 24.94 -8.39 -6.55
CA GLU A 187 25.91 -7.66 -5.71
C GLU A 187 25.27 -6.42 -5.11
N TYR A 188 24.63 -5.60 -5.94
CA TYR A 188 23.94 -4.40 -5.44
C TYR A 188 22.79 -4.75 -4.50
N THR A 189 22.00 -5.77 -4.83
CA THR A 189 20.89 -6.23 -3.98
C THR A 189 21.41 -6.75 -2.65
N LYS A 190 22.55 -7.42 -2.62
CA LYS A 190 23.23 -7.89 -1.41
C LYS A 190 23.66 -6.71 -0.54
N GLU A 191 24.36 -5.73 -1.10
CA GLU A 191 24.78 -4.52 -0.37
C GLU A 191 23.58 -3.77 0.20
N SER A 192 22.55 -3.56 -0.59
CA SER A 192 21.34 -2.86 -0.15
C SER A 192 20.57 -3.64 0.93
N THR A 193 20.56 -4.98 0.84
CA THR A 193 19.95 -5.85 1.87
C THR A 193 20.67 -5.72 3.21
N PHE A 194 22.00 -5.71 3.19
CA PHE A 194 22.80 -5.53 4.40
C PHE A 194 22.61 -4.12 4.96
N ARG A 195 22.67 -3.09 4.13
CA ARG A 195 22.43 -1.70 4.53
C ARG A 195 21.05 -1.54 5.15
N SER A 196 20.00 -2.10 4.52
CA SER A 196 18.65 -2.09 5.08
C SER A 196 18.57 -2.74 6.45
N PHE A 197 19.31 -3.82 6.69
CA PHE A 197 19.35 -4.44 8.01
C PHE A 197 20.06 -3.54 9.05
N TYR A 198 21.20 -2.92 8.73
CA TYR A 198 21.85 -1.98 9.64
C TYR A 198 20.95 -0.76 9.95
N TRP A 199 20.23 -0.26 8.96
CA TRP A 199 19.24 0.79 9.19
C TRP A 199 18.08 0.31 10.06
N THR A 200 17.66 -0.93 9.90
CA THR A 200 16.63 -1.56 10.73
C THR A 200 17.07 -1.67 12.19
N GLU A 201 18.32 -2.09 12.46
CA GLU A 201 18.85 -2.15 13.84
C GLU A 201 18.87 -0.76 14.49
N ARG A 202 19.30 0.27 13.77
CA ARG A 202 19.30 1.67 14.22
C ARG A 202 17.88 2.19 14.48
N SER A 203 16.94 1.94 13.54
CA SER A 203 15.52 2.27 13.70
C SER A 203 14.93 1.62 14.94
N PHE A 204 15.17 0.31 15.12
CA PHE A 204 14.70 -0.45 16.29
C PHE A 204 15.24 0.11 17.60
N LYS A 205 16.55 0.34 17.66
CA LYS A 205 17.18 0.93 18.85
C LYS A 205 16.62 2.30 19.20
N TYR A 206 16.46 3.16 18.19
CA TYR A 206 15.91 4.50 18.39
C TYR A 206 14.44 4.43 18.86
N PHE A 207 13.62 3.56 18.27
CA PHE A 207 12.25 3.35 18.68
C PHE A 207 12.14 2.91 20.14
N VAL A 208 12.90 1.88 20.54
CA VAL A 208 12.88 1.37 21.92
C VAL A 208 13.28 2.46 22.93
N GLN A 209 14.24 3.32 22.57
CA GLN A 209 14.72 4.38 23.46
C GLN A 209 13.79 5.58 23.57
N ASN A 210 13.00 5.88 22.53
CA ASN A 210 12.28 7.15 22.42
C ASN A 210 10.76 7.01 22.36
N ASN A 211 10.19 5.84 22.09
CA ASN A 211 8.73 5.66 21.96
C ASN A 211 7.98 6.13 23.21
N ASP A 212 8.52 5.93 24.40
CA ASP A 212 7.90 6.34 25.66
C ASP A 212 7.82 7.86 25.85
N ASN A 213 8.54 8.64 25.05
CA ASN A 213 8.40 10.11 25.06
C ASN A 213 7.11 10.58 24.38
N TYR A 214 6.42 9.71 23.66
CA TYR A 214 5.20 9.97 22.90
C TYR A 214 4.02 9.19 23.50
N LYS A 215 3.64 9.47 24.77
CA LYS A 215 2.80 8.61 25.62
C LYS A 215 1.29 8.65 25.35
N GLU A 216 0.81 9.31 24.31
CA GLU A 216 -0.65 9.44 24.10
C GLU A 216 -1.33 8.08 23.88
N TYR A 217 -0.65 7.13 23.21
CA TYR A 217 -1.12 5.76 22.94
C TYR A 217 0.04 4.85 22.55
N ARG A 218 -0.21 3.54 22.59
CA ARG A 218 0.80 2.51 22.22
C ARG A 218 1.07 2.54 20.75
N ARG A 219 2.34 2.42 20.39
CA ARG A 219 2.81 2.32 19.00
C ARG A 219 3.54 1.03 18.79
N PHE A 220 3.52 0.56 17.56
CA PHE A 220 4.06 -0.73 17.16
C PHE A 220 5.04 -0.55 16.01
N LEU A 221 6.11 -1.33 16.00
CA LEU A 221 7.14 -1.24 14.98
C LEU A 221 7.23 -2.53 14.16
N TYR A 222 7.21 -2.40 12.84
CA TYR A 222 7.43 -3.51 11.91
C TYR A 222 8.84 -3.48 11.33
N GLY A 223 9.52 -4.64 11.36
CA GLY A 223 10.77 -4.87 10.63
C GLY A 223 10.51 -5.28 9.20
N ILE A 224 11.32 -4.77 8.26
CA ILE A 224 11.12 -5.01 6.82
C ILE A 224 12.14 -6.04 6.30
N VAL A 225 11.65 -7.13 5.72
CA VAL A 225 12.46 -8.16 5.05
C VAL A 225 12.72 -7.73 3.61
N GLN A 226 14.01 -7.60 3.25
CA GLN A 226 14.50 -7.25 1.92
C GLN A 226 15.18 -8.46 1.23
N GLY A 227 15.76 -8.30 0.03
CA GLY A 227 16.55 -9.34 -0.64
C GLY A 227 16.22 -9.56 -2.11
N GLY A 228 15.34 -8.73 -2.72
CA GLY A 228 14.96 -8.85 -4.12
C GLY A 228 14.40 -10.24 -4.47
N TYR A 229 14.71 -10.73 -5.66
CA TYR A 229 14.40 -12.10 -6.09
C TYR A 229 15.65 -13.00 -5.95
N TYR A 230 16.22 -13.03 -4.73
CA TYR A 230 17.36 -13.88 -4.38
C TYR A 230 17.08 -14.61 -3.08
N TYR A 231 16.99 -15.95 -3.17
CA TYR A 231 16.61 -16.82 -2.06
C TYR A 231 17.50 -16.66 -0.83
N ASP A 232 18.79 -16.70 -1.01
CA ASP A 232 19.79 -16.57 0.06
C ASP A 232 19.72 -15.22 0.78
N LEU A 233 19.54 -14.13 0.03
CA LEU A 233 19.39 -12.79 0.61
C LEU A 233 18.07 -12.64 1.37
N ARG A 234 16.96 -13.18 0.85
CA ARG A 234 15.66 -13.20 1.54
C ARG A 234 15.74 -13.99 2.84
N LYS A 235 16.37 -15.17 2.81
CA LYS A 235 16.57 -15.98 4.01
C LYS A 235 17.44 -15.30 5.06
N TRP A 236 18.58 -14.75 4.64
CA TRP A 236 19.45 -14.00 5.53
C TRP A 236 18.73 -12.81 6.16
N SER A 237 18.03 -12.01 5.34
CA SER A 237 17.27 -10.85 5.83
C SER A 237 16.19 -11.27 6.82
N LEU A 238 15.42 -12.32 6.52
CA LEU A 238 14.41 -12.86 7.42
C LEU A 238 15.00 -13.28 8.76
N GLU A 239 16.08 -14.07 8.77
CA GLU A 239 16.74 -14.52 10.00
C GLU A 239 17.20 -13.34 10.86
N LYS A 240 17.79 -12.33 10.24
CA LYS A 240 18.25 -11.12 10.92
C LYS A 240 17.07 -10.30 11.49
N ILE A 241 16.01 -10.12 10.73
CA ILE A 241 14.81 -9.40 11.19
C ILE A 241 14.13 -10.16 12.34
N LEU A 242 14.03 -11.49 12.25
CA LEU A 242 13.46 -12.33 13.31
C LEU A 242 14.31 -12.33 14.61
N SER A 243 15.59 -12.03 14.55
CA SER A 243 16.44 -11.91 15.74
C SER A 243 16.14 -10.66 16.58
N LEU A 244 15.42 -9.68 16.01
CA LEU A 244 14.92 -8.50 16.70
C LEU A 244 13.44 -8.69 17.05
N ASN A 245 13.04 -8.27 18.24
CA ASN A 245 11.67 -8.49 18.72
C ASN A 245 10.69 -7.42 18.22
N PHE A 246 10.43 -7.40 16.92
CA PHE A 246 9.42 -6.53 16.32
C PHE A 246 7.99 -6.93 16.70
N ASP A 247 7.07 -5.98 16.64
CA ASP A 247 5.64 -6.22 16.85
C ASP A 247 4.98 -6.88 15.64
N GLY A 248 5.52 -6.66 14.44
CA GLY A 248 5.09 -7.27 13.20
C GLY A 248 6.20 -7.25 12.14
N TYR A 249 5.92 -7.83 11.00
CA TYR A 249 6.87 -7.96 9.91
C TYR A 249 6.27 -7.44 8.60
N ALA A 250 7.09 -6.76 7.81
CA ALA A 250 6.74 -6.34 6.47
C ALA A 250 7.66 -6.99 5.43
N ILE A 251 7.12 -7.28 4.26
CA ILE A 251 7.87 -7.78 3.12
C ILE A 251 8.01 -6.62 2.13
N GLY A 252 9.24 -6.18 1.94
CA GLY A 252 9.58 -5.02 1.11
C GLY A 252 10.43 -5.36 -0.10
N GLY A 253 10.88 -4.31 -0.79
CA GLY A 253 11.76 -4.39 -1.93
C GLY A 253 11.10 -4.83 -3.22
N SER A 254 11.94 -5.20 -4.20
CA SER A 254 11.49 -5.84 -5.42
C SER A 254 10.92 -7.22 -5.13
N LEU A 255 9.78 -7.53 -5.74
CA LEU A 255 9.09 -8.81 -5.64
C LEU A 255 9.17 -9.60 -6.96
N GLY A 256 10.29 -9.45 -7.67
CA GLY A 256 10.56 -10.17 -8.91
C GLY A 256 10.07 -9.46 -10.16
N LYS A 257 9.97 -10.20 -11.25
CA LYS A 257 9.59 -9.70 -12.59
C LYS A 257 8.20 -10.17 -13.01
N SER A 258 7.63 -11.14 -12.29
CA SER A 258 6.35 -11.77 -12.59
C SER A 258 5.55 -12.08 -11.32
N LYS A 259 4.33 -12.56 -11.50
CA LYS A 259 3.47 -13.03 -10.39
C LYS A 259 4.00 -14.36 -9.81
N GLU A 260 4.60 -15.15 -10.64
CA GLU A 260 5.24 -16.43 -10.28
C GLU A 260 6.42 -16.15 -9.32
N ASP A 261 7.22 -15.13 -9.61
CA ASP A 261 8.31 -14.71 -8.74
C ASP A 261 7.79 -14.27 -7.34
N LEU A 262 6.67 -13.53 -7.31
CA LEU A 262 6.03 -13.16 -6.04
C LEU A 262 5.63 -14.41 -5.25
N TYR A 263 4.99 -15.39 -5.91
CA TYR A 263 4.60 -16.65 -5.29
C TYR A 263 5.81 -17.38 -4.69
N GLU A 264 6.91 -17.48 -5.43
CA GLU A 264 8.15 -18.11 -4.96
C GLU A 264 8.76 -17.37 -3.77
N ILE A 265 8.85 -16.03 -3.82
CA ILE A 265 9.35 -15.23 -2.69
C ILE A 265 8.55 -15.48 -1.42
N LEU A 266 7.22 -15.54 -1.52
CA LEU A 266 6.37 -15.78 -0.36
C LEU A 266 6.55 -17.19 0.20
N ASN A 267 6.78 -18.19 -0.66
CA ASN A 267 7.11 -19.56 -0.24
C ASN A 267 8.47 -19.66 0.49
N TRP A 268 9.42 -18.79 0.17
CA TRP A 268 10.71 -18.78 0.87
C TRP A 268 10.64 -18.26 2.29
N LEU A 269 9.60 -17.48 2.64
CA LEU A 269 9.50 -16.75 3.90
C LEU A 269 8.60 -17.48 4.90
N SER A 270 9.15 -17.74 6.09
CA SER A 270 8.39 -18.34 7.19
C SER A 270 8.46 -17.45 8.41
N PHE A 271 7.34 -16.89 8.80
CA PHE A 271 7.21 -15.98 9.94
C PHE A 271 6.54 -16.64 11.13
N PRO A 272 6.79 -16.18 12.37
CA PRO A 272 6.04 -16.58 13.55
C PRO A 272 4.55 -16.29 13.40
N ASP A 273 3.69 -17.20 13.89
CA ASP A 273 2.24 -17.04 13.78
C ASP A 273 1.68 -15.91 14.66
N ASN A 274 2.34 -15.61 15.76
CA ASN A 274 1.89 -14.62 16.75
C ASN A 274 2.17 -13.16 16.39
N LYS A 275 2.63 -12.89 15.18
CA LYS A 275 2.92 -11.55 14.67
C LYS A 275 2.21 -11.29 13.34
N PRO A 276 1.69 -10.08 13.10
CA PRO A 276 1.09 -9.72 11.83
C PRO A 276 2.15 -9.57 10.73
N ARG A 277 1.72 -9.80 9.48
CA ARG A 277 2.55 -9.76 8.27
C ARG A 277 1.94 -8.81 7.26
N HIS A 278 2.73 -7.86 6.80
CA HIS A 278 2.33 -6.85 5.85
C HIS A 278 3.11 -6.97 4.54
N LEU A 279 2.42 -6.94 3.40
CA LEU A 279 3.04 -6.97 2.07
C LEU A 279 2.99 -5.59 1.45
N LEU A 280 4.15 -4.94 1.31
CA LEU A 280 4.27 -3.54 0.92
C LEU A 280 4.02 -3.32 -0.58
N GLY A 281 3.08 -2.44 -0.90
CA GLY A 281 2.85 -1.89 -2.24
C GLY A 281 2.25 -2.88 -3.25
N ILE A 282 1.62 -3.94 -2.80
CA ILE A 282 0.97 -4.98 -3.61
C ILE A 282 -0.54 -4.93 -3.37
N GLY A 283 -1.31 -4.97 -4.45
CA GLY A 283 -2.76 -4.83 -4.31
C GLY A 283 -3.57 -5.06 -5.57
N THR A 284 -3.07 -5.77 -6.58
CA THR A 284 -3.96 -6.31 -7.62
C THR A 284 -4.75 -7.49 -7.05
N ILE A 285 -5.94 -7.74 -7.58
CA ILE A 285 -6.83 -8.77 -7.05
C ILE A 285 -6.14 -10.14 -7.00
N ASN A 286 -5.46 -10.54 -8.08
CA ASN A 286 -4.74 -11.83 -8.12
C ASN A 286 -3.63 -11.92 -7.05
N GLU A 287 -2.88 -10.85 -6.85
CA GLU A 287 -1.80 -10.81 -5.86
C GLU A 287 -2.33 -10.87 -4.43
N ILE A 288 -3.50 -10.26 -4.18
CA ILE A 288 -4.19 -10.35 -2.88
C ILE A 288 -4.51 -11.80 -2.54
N PHE A 289 -5.09 -12.57 -3.49
CA PHE A 289 -5.37 -13.99 -3.26
C PHE A 289 -4.08 -14.78 -2.98
N ILE A 290 -3.03 -14.59 -3.79
CA ILE A 290 -1.72 -15.22 -3.57
C ILE A 290 -1.16 -14.86 -2.18
N ALA A 291 -1.20 -13.59 -1.80
CA ALA A 291 -0.68 -13.13 -0.51
C ALA A 291 -1.43 -13.77 0.67
N ILE A 292 -2.75 -13.83 0.62
CA ILE A 292 -3.59 -14.44 1.67
C ILE A 292 -3.30 -15.93 1.81
N GLU A 293 -3.13 -16.66 0.71
CA GLU A 293 -2.78 -18.09 0.69
C GLU A 293 -1.42 -18.36 1.35
N HIS A 294 -0.53 -17.35 1.40
CA HIS A 294 0.76 -17.40 2.10
C HIS A 294 0.74 -16.77 3.49
N GLY A 295 -0.45 -16.49 4.03
CA GLY A 295 -0.64 -16.01 5.39
C GLY A 295 -0.27 -14.55 5.59
N ILE A 296 -0.37 -13.72 4.57
CA ILE A 296 -0.26 -12.27 4.70
C ILE A 296 -1.57 -11.71 5.27
N ASP A 297 -1.44 -10.80 6.24
CA ASP A 297 -2.57 -10.19 6.95
C ASP A 297 -3.01 -8.87 6.36
N THR A 298 -2.07 -8.08 5.86
CA THR A 298 -2.36 -6.74 5.35
C THR A 298 -1.50 -6.41 4.13
N PHE A 299 -2.04 -5.57 3.25
CA PHE A 299 -1.34 -5.07 2.06
C PHE A 299 -1.80 -3.66 1.74
N ASP A 300 -0.91 -2.84 1.22
CA ASP A 300 -1.21 -1.48 0.79
C ASP A 300 -1.00 -1.32 -0.71
N CYS A 301 -1.81 -0.52 -1.35
CA CYS A 301 -1.57 -0.12 -2.74
C CYS A 301 -2.36 1.12 -3.14
N ILE A 302 -1.81 1.89 -4.09
CA ILE A 302 -2.49 3.05 -4.68
C ILE A 302 -3.45 2.67 -5.81
N ILE A 303 -3.47 1.42 -6.27
CA ILE A 303 -4.21 0.97 -7.47
C ILE A 303 -5.68 1.37 -7.43
N PRO A 304 -6.49 1.09 -6.40
CA PRO A 304 -7.91 1.42 -6.44
C PRO A 304 -8.18 2.90 -6.63
N THR A 305 -7.47 3.74 -5.89
CA THR A 305 -7.64 5.21 -5.97
C THR A 305 -7.00 5.80 -7.23
N ARG A 306 -5.91 5.21 -7.72
CA ARG A 306 -5.28 5.62 -8.98
C ARG A 306 -6.17 5.31 -10.18
N TYR A 307 -6.72 4.10 -10.25
CA TYR A 307 -7.64 3.69 -11.32
C TYR A 307 -8.88 4.58 -11.35
N ALA A 308 -9.49 4.85 -10.20
CA ALA A 308 -10.63 5.77 -10.12
C ALA A 308 -10.32 7.14 -10.76
N ARG A 309 -9.15 7.71 -10.46
CA ARG A 309 -8.74 9.01 -11.02
C ARG A 309 -8.37 8.99 -12.50
N THR A 310 -8.20 7.80 -13.08
CA THR A 310 -7.99 7.62 -14.53
C THR A 310 -9.22 7.06 -15.24
N GLY A 311 -10.38 7.01 -14.56
CA GLY A 311 -11.64 6.56 -15.12
C GLY A 311 -11.80 5.05 -15.18
N THR A 312 -11.00 4.30 -14.44
CA THR A 312 -11.09 2.84 -14.39
C THR A 312 -11.71 2.39 -13.08
N VAL A 313 -12.68 1.50 -13.13
CA VAL A 313 -13.38 0.94 -11.98
C VAL A 313 -13.24 -0.58 -11.92
N PHE A 314 -13.36 -1.14 -10.72
CA PHE A 314 -13.38 -2.58 -10.51
C PHE A 314 -14.81 -3.11 -10.62
N VAL A 315 -14.97 -4.21 -11.36
CA VAL A 315 -16.27 -4.87 -11.58
C VAL A 315 -16.07 -6.39 -11.62
N LYS A 316 -17.10 -7.13 -11.19
CA LYS A 316 -17.18 -8.57 -11.42
C LYS A 316 -18.20 -8.84 -12.52
N TYR A 317 -17.73 -9.07 -13.75
CA TYR A 317 -18.57 -9.59 -14.84
C TYR A 317 -18.08 -10.97 -15.25
N GLU A 318 -18.99 -11.80 -15.74
CA GLU A 318 -18.67 -12.99 -16.55
C GLU A 318 -17.76 -12.54 -17.70
N ASP A 319 -16.63 -13.17 -17.96
CA ASP A 319 -15.58 -12.83 -18.95
C ASP A 319 -14.52 -11.77 -18.55
N ASN A 320 -14.56 -11.16 -17.38
CA ASN A 320 -13.63 -10.09 -17.02
C ASN A 320 -12.27 -10.54 -16.46
N TYR A 321 -12.01 -11.83 -16.36
CA TYR A 321 -10.70 -12.36 -15.95
C TYR A 321 -9.56 -11.84 -16.85
N LYS A 322 -9.83 -11.67 -18.16
CA LYS A 322 -8.87 -11.14 -19.14
C LYS A 322 -8.52 -9.66 -18.91
N ASN A 323 -9.40 -8.89 -18.29
CA ASN A 323 -9.27 -7.44 -18.06
C ASN A 323 -8.94 -7.07 -16.59
N ASN A 324 -8.42 -8.02 -15.78
CA ASN A 324 -8.12 -7.79 -14.36
C ASN A 324 -9.29 -7.22 -13.55
N PHE A 325 -10.52 -7.64 -13.87
CA PHE A 325 -11.77 -7.14 -13.23
C PHE A 325 -11.96 -5.62 -13.34
N THR A 326 -11.58 -5.01 -14.44
CA THR A 326 -11.71 -3.56 -14.62
C THR A 326 -12.57 -3.17 -15.80
N LEU A 327 -13.29 -2.06 -15.65
CA LEU A 327 -14.07 -1.39 -16.67
C LEU A 327 -13.55 0.04 -16.85
N ASP A 328 -13.30 0.45 -18.09
CA ASP A 328 -12.94 1.83 -18.43
C ASP A 328 -14.23 2.66 -18.65
N ILE A 329 -14.47 3.60 -17.74
CA ILE A 329 -15.63 4.52 -17.81
C ILE A 329 -15.40 5.65 -18.83
N THR A 330 -14.16 5.89 -19.27
CA THR A 330 -13.84 6.98 -20.22
C THR A 330 -14.13 6.63 -21.66
N ALA A 331 -14.35 5.35 -21.98
CA ALA A 331 -14.66 4.90 -23.32
C ALA A 331 -15.92 5.60 -23.85
N SER A 332 -15.92 5.95 -25.14
CA SER A 332 -17.02 6.69 -25.78
C SER A 332 -18.30 5.87 -25.77
N ILE A 333 -19.17 6.15 -24.82
CA ILE A 333 -20.48 5.52 -24.68
C ILE A 333 -21.40 5.87 -25.86
N TYR A 334 -21.25 7.07 -26.43
CA TYR A 334 -22.13 7.60 -27.44
C TYR A 334 -21.97 6.98 -28.85
N LYS A 335 -21.00 6.09 -29.04
CA LYS A 335 -20.79 5.39 -30.32
C LYS A 335 -21.54 4.06 -30.45
N GLY A 336 -22.15 3.56 -29.37
CA GLY A 336 -22.86 2.29 -29.33
C GLY A 336 -24.39 2.44 -29.59
N LYS A 337 -24.98 1.44 -30.25
CA LYS A 337 -26.42 1.41 -30.53
C LYS A 337 -27.31 1.15 -29.30
N ASP A 338 -26.73 0.90 -28.12
CA ASP A 338 -27.48 0.41 -26.97
C ASP A 338 -27.31 1.35 -25.76
N ILE A 339 -27.90 2.56 -25.91
CA ILE A 339 -27.91 3.60 -24.87
C ILE A 339 -28.49 3.09 -23.54
N LYS A 340 -29.44 2.14 -23.58
CA LYS A 340 -30.09 1.59 -22.38
C LYS A 340 -29.10 0.90 -21.42
N LYS A 341 -27.99 0.32 -21.89
CA LYS A 341 -26.97 -0.28 -21.05
C LYS A 341 -26.19 0.72 -20.21
N TYR A 342 -26.21 1.99 -20.57
CA TYR A 342 -25.46 3.04 -19.87
C TYR A 342 -26.29 3.76 -18.81
N ASP A 343 -27.59 3.50 -18.74
CA ASP A 343 -28.47 3.96 -17.67
C ASP A 343 -28.43 3.06 -16.44
N LEU A 344 -27.56 2.05 -16.47
CA LEU A 344 -27.31 1.13 -15.37
C LEU A 344 -26.16 1.64 -14.47
N PRO A 345 -26.12 1.21 -13.20
CA PRO A 345 -24.95 1.46 -12.33
C PRO A 345 -23.71 0.73 -12.86
N ILE A 346 -22.54 1.03 -12.27
CA ILE A 346 -21.28 0.32 -12.59
C ILE A 346 -21.46 -1.19 -12.40
N ASP A 347 -22.11 -1.58 -11.32
CA ASP A 347 -22.42 -2.98 -10.97
C ASP A 347 -23.78 -3.00 -10.26
N GLU A 348 -24.74 -3.73 -10.82
CA GLU A 348 -26.11 -3.86 -10.29
C GLU A 348 -26.15 -4.57 -8.93
N ASN A 349 -25.14 -5.42 -8.65
CA ASN A 349 -25.01 -6.15 -7.38
C ASN A 349 -24.21 -5.35 -6.33
N CYS A 350 -23.70 -4.17 -6.69
CA CYS A 350 -22.89 -3.35 -5.79
C CYS A 350 -23.77 -2.39 -4.97
N SER A 351 -23.63 -2.44 -3.66
CA SER A 351 -24.38 -1.58 -2.73
C SER A 351 -23.65 -0.29 -2.34
N CYS A 352 -22.56 0.10 -3.03
CA CYS A 352 -21.86 1.35 -2.71
C CYS A 352 -22.72 2.58 -3.04
N TYR A 353 -22.35 3.72 -2.43
CA TYR A 353 -23.03 4.99 -2.68
C TYR A 353 -23.12 5.34 -4.16
N THR A 354 -22.05 5.12 -4.92
CA THR A 354 -21.99 5.44 -6.35
C THR A 354 -22.99 4.60 -7.14
N CYS A 355 -22.99 3.28 -6.99
CA CYS A 355 -23.88 2.40 -7.74
C CYS A 355 -25.36 2.56 -7.39
N ARG A 356 -25.67 2.96 -6.13
CA ARG A 356 -27.07 3.20 -5.71
C ARG A 356 -27.67 4.48 -6.27
N ASN A 357 -26.83 5.45 -6.68
CA ASN A 357 -27.31 6.79 -6.99
C ASN A 357 -27.01 7.25 -8.42
N TYR A 358 -26.05 6.62 -9.13
CA TYR A 358 -25.56 7.15 -10.40
C TYR A 358 -25.39 6.06 -11.45
N SER A 359 -25.79 6.39 -12.68
CA SER A 359 -25.57 5.55 -13.84
C SER A 359 -24.15 5.73 -14.43
N VAL A 360 -23.70 4.73 -15.18
CA VAL A 360 -22.43 4.78 -15.93
C VAL A 360 -22.41 5.97 -16.88
N ALA A 361 -23.56 6.30 -17.53
CA ALA A 361 -23.66 7.44 -18.42
C ALA A 361 -23.34 8.77 -17.72
N TYR A 362 -23.88 8.98 -16.52
CA TYR A 362 -23.61 10.19 -15.76
C TYR A 362 -22.16 10.26 -15.29
N LEU A 363 -21.60 9.14 -14.81
CA LEU A 363 -20.20 9.07 -14.39
C LEU A 363 -19.24 9.33 -15.55
N ASN A 364 -19.53 8.78 -16.75
CA ASN A 364 -18.78 9.06 -17.97
C ASN A 364 -18.84 10.55 -18.34
N HIS A 365 -20.05 11.15 -18.29
CA HIS A 365 -20.21 12.58 -18.53
C HIS A 365 -19.37 13.42 -17.59
N LEU A 366 -19.46 13.20 -16.28
CA LEU A 366 -18.66 13.92 -15.28
C LEU A 366 -17.16 13.77 -15.52
N PHE A 367 -16.71 12.56 -15.84
CA PHE A 367 -15.30 12.29 -16.09
C PHE A 367 -14.78 13.02 -17.32
N ASN A 368 -15.52 12.98 -18.43
CA ASN A 368 -15.17 13.67 -19.67
C ASN A 368 -15.27 15.20 -19.55
N ALA A 369 -16.15 15.70 -18.68
CA ALA A 369 -16.26 17.12 -18.35
C ALA A 369 -15.16 17.59 -17.36
N ASN A 370 -14.28 16.69 -16.89
CA ASN A 370 -13.26 16.94 -15.87
C ASN A 370 -13.83 17.41 -14.52
N GLU A 371 -15.05 16.99 -14.18
CA GLU A 371 -15.66 17.27 -12.87
C GLU A 371 -14.97 16.45 -11.77
N ILE A 372 -14.54 17.11 -10.69
CA ILE A 372 -13.83 16.48 -9.56
C ILE A 372 -14.69 15.39 -8.90
N SER A 373 -16.01 15.57 -8.87
CA SER A 373 -16.97 14.60 -8.32
C SER A 373 -16.90 13.23 -8.99
N ALA A 374 -16.50 13.16 -10.27
CA ALA A 374 -16.27 11.88 -10.94
C ALA A 374 -15.20 11.05 -10.21
N MET A 375 -14.06 11.68 -9.90
CA MET A 375 -12.97 10.99 -9.20
C MET A 375 -13.40 10.53 -7.80
N THR A 376 -14.19 11.33 -7.09
CA THR A 376 -14.76 10.99 -5.78
C THR A 376 -15.66 9.75 -5.87
N LEU A 377 -16.62 9.78 -6.78
CA LEU A 377 -17.62 8.70 -6.95
C LEU A 377 -16.95 7.39 -7.38
N LEU A 378 -15.99 7.44 -8.32
CA LEU A 378 -15.26 6.25 -8.75
C LEU A 378 -14.32 5.72 -7.64
N THR A 379 -13.72 6.60 -6.83
CA THR A 379 -12.89 6.19 -5.70
C THR A 379 -13.73 5.49 -4.62
N ILE A 380 -14.92 6.00 -4.32
CA ILE A 380 -15.91 5.36 -3.42
C ILE A 380 -16.20 3.94 -3.89
N HIS A 381 -16.52 3.78 -5.19
CA HIS A 381 -16.84 2.47 -5.75
C HIS A 381 -15.64 1.50 -5.63
N ASN A 382 -14.45 1.91 -6.06
CA ASN A 382 -13.28 1.06 -6.07
C ASN A 382 -12.85 0.61 -4.66
N LEU A 383 -12.88 1.50 -3.68
CA LEU A 383 -12.55 1.15 -2.29
C LEU A 383 -13.63 0.27 -1.65
N TYR A 384 -14.90 0.53 -1.95
CA TYR A 384 -15.98 -0.34 -1.51
C TYR A 384 -15.83 -1.75 -2.06
N PHE A 385 -15.48 -1.89 -3.35
CA PHE A 385 -15.23 -3.18 -3.99
C PHE A 385 -14.13 -3.97 -3.24
N TYR A 386 -13.00 -3.33 -2.93
CA TYR A 386 -11.91 -3.97 -2.20
C TYR A 386 -12.34 -4.37 -0.77
N ASN A 387 -13.01 -3.49 -0.06
CA ASN A 387 -13.47 -3.76 1.31
C ASN A 387 -14.44 -4.96 1.34
N GLU A 388 -15.41 -5.00 0.43
CA GLU A 388 -16.35 -6.13 0.34
C GLU A 388 -15.66 -7.42 -0.12
N LEU A 389 -14.70 -7.37 -1.03
CA LEU A 389 -13.90 -8.53 -1.44
C LEU A 389 -13.18 -9.14 -0.23
N LEU A 390 -12.44 -8.32 0.53
CA LEU A 390 -11.70 -8.81 1.71
C LEU A 390 -12.62 -9.35 2.80
N LYS A 391 -13.77 -8.74 3.01
CA LYS A 391 -14.79 -9.24 3.92
C LYS A 391 -15.33 -10.62 3.50
N LYS A 392 -15.63 -10.81 2.20
CA LYS A 392 -16.04 -12.11 1.66
C LYS A 392 -14.94 -13.16 1.78
N ILE A 393 -13.68 -12.79 1.54
CA ILE A 393 -12.52 -13.67 1.72
C ILE A 393 -12.44 -14.12 3.19
N ARG A 394 -12.48 -13.20 4.18
CA ARG A 394 -12.47 -13.55 5.60
C ARG A 394 -13.58 -14.55 5.95
N LEU A 395 -14.81 -14.27 5.51
CA LEU A 395 -15.95 -15.16 5.73
C LEU A 395 -15.75 -16.54 5.08
N SER A 396 -15.18 -16.60 3.88
CA SER A 396 -14.93 -17.87 3.19
C SER A 396 -13.88 -18.73 3.90
N ILE A 397 -12.85 -18.11 4.49
CA ILE A 397 -11.85 -18.81 5.32
C ILE A 397 -12.50 -19.35 6.60
N ILE A 398 -13.26 -18.53 7.32
CA ILE A 398 -13.98 -18.92 8.54
C ILE A 398 -14.92 -20.11 8.27
N ASN A 399 -15.64 -20.07 7.15
CA ASN A 399 -16.62 -21.10 6.76
C ASN A 399 -15.97 -22.30 6.03
N LYS A 400 -14.64 -22.35 5.91
CA LYS A 400 -13.90 -23.41 5.19
C LYS A 400 -14.38 -23.59 3.74
N SER A 401 -14.73 -22.51 3.08
CA SER A 401 -15.26 -22.48 1.71
C SER A 401 -14.38 -21.65 0.76
N TYR A 402 -13.14 -21.36 1.17
CA TYR A 402 -12.24 -20.45 0.44
C TYR A 402 -11.96 -20.91 -1.00
N GLU A 403 -11.63 -22.18 -1.22
CA GLU A 403 -11.35 -22.71 -2.55
C GLU A 403 -12.56 -22.58 -3.49
N ARG A 404 -13.75 -22.87 -2.97
CA ARG A 404 -14.99 -22.65 -3.73
C ARG A 404 -15.20 -21.18 -4.03
N PHE A 405 -15.06 -20.30 -3.03
CA PHE A 405 -15.20 -18.85 -3.22
C PHE A 405 -14.22 -18.32 -4.26
N LYS A 406 -12.93 -18.72 -4.19
CA LYS A 406 -11.89 -18.34 -5.15
C LYS A 406 -12.27 -18.78 -6.56
N LYS A 407 -12.68 -20.05 -6.74
CA LYS A 407 -13.12 -20.59 -8.03
C LYS A 407 -14.31 -19.81 -8.58
N ASP A 408 -15.33 -19.57 -7.77
CA ASP A 408 -16.54 -18.82 -8.19
C ASP A 408 -16.26 -17.33 -8.45
N PHE A 409 -15.22 -16.77 -7.85
CA PHE A 409 -14.82 -15.39 -8.06
C PHE A 409 -14.06 -15.22 -9.39
N PHE A 410 -13.25 -16.19 -9.78
CA PHE A 410 -12.44 -16.14 -11.01
C PHE A 410 -13.15 -16.74 -12.24
N ASN A 411 -14.26 -17.46 -12.08
CA ASN A 411 -15.12 -17.94 -13.15
C ASN A 411 -16.25 -16.92 -13.40
#